data_3e47855827a66cd432f0d2ec5fd04ad7
#
_entry.id   3e47855827a66cd432f0d2ec5fd04ad7
#
_cell.length_a   1.000
_cell.length_b   1.000
_cell.length_c   1.000
_cell.angle_alpha   90.00
_cell.angle_beta   90.00
_cell.angle_gamma   90.00
#
_symmetry.space_group_name_H-M   'P 1'
#
loop_
_entity.id
_entity.type
_entity.pdbx_description
1 polymer ?
#
loop_
_entity_poly.entity_id
_entity_poly.type
_entity_poly.pdbx_seq_one_letter_code
_entity_poly.pdbx_strand_id
1 'polypeptide(L)'
;HYEAKDVAKVTKCLLQGRHLKNIKAVRTAVCDFIGKHTLPWSEDGKRLLPATNFDKFQAQIEDFKHQWKIEVDDFIRRYDDILYESASMSGKLFEANAFPSKDDIKKKFSFSVNFSSVPNANDFRIDLIGESAEAEIRKSIEDQVSSEVLDGKKDILERITKNMKHLAGVLTDPNKQFRKSALTNAKEMATLLNDLNITQDKTITKLSESTSKLLNDFD
;
A
#
# COMPACT_ATOMS: atom_id res chain seq x y z
N HIS A 1 -38.55 24.56 24.24
CA HIS A 1 -38.28 23.59 23.18
C HIS A 1 -36.81 23.71 22.78
N TYR A 2 -36.03 22.76 23.25
CA TYR A 2 -34.66 22.58 22.73
C TYR A 2 -34.77 21.74 21.45
N GLU A 3 -34.59 22.34 20.29
CA GLU A 3 -34.39 21.61 19.05
C GLU A 3 -32.96 21.04 19.05
N ALA A 4 -32.83 19.75 19.27
CA ALA A 4 -31.57 19.04 19.12
C ALA A 4 -31.23 18.94 17.61
N LYS A 5 -30.46 19.89 17.07
CA LYS A 5 -29.88 19.81 15.74
C LYS A 5 -28.61 18.96 15.81
N ASP A 6 -28.51 17.94 14.94
CA ASP A 6 -27.33 17.10 14.73
C ASP A 6 -26.89 16.15 15.88
N VAL A 7 -27.80 15.75 16.78
CA VAL A 7 -27.48 14.87 17.91
C VAL A 7 -27.42 13.38 17.54
N ALA A 8 -28.01 12.98 16.42
CA ALA A 8 -27.96 11.57 15.98
C ALA A 8 -27.80 11.46 14.48
N LYS A 9 -26.84 10.64 14.03
CA LYS A 9 -26.67 10.22 12.64
C LYS A 9 -27.11 8.77 12.49
N VAL A 10 -28.18 8.54 11.71
CA VAL A 10 -28.60 7.19 11.36
C VAL A 10 -27.90 6.77 10.09
N THR A 11 -27.16 5.67 10.14
CA THR A 11 -26.49 5.09 8.97
C THR A 11 -27.19 3.79 8.58
N LYS A 12 -27.70 3.73 7.35
CA LYS A 12 -28.28 2.52 6.76
C LYS A 12 -27.14 1.70 6.12
N CYS A 13 -26.89 0.50 6.63
CA CYS A 13 -25.95 -0.43 6.02
C CYS A 13 -26.66 -1.21 4.90
N LEU A 14 -26.32 -0.94 3.64
CA LEU A 14 -26.93 -1.61 2.49
C LEU A 14 -26.43 -3.06 2.36
N LEU A 15 -25.13 -3.26 2.53
CA LEU A 15 -24.49 -4.57 2.43
C LEU A 15 -23.71 -4.89 3.71
N GLN A 16 -23.83 -6.10 4.20
CA GLN A 16 -23.02 -6.52 5.33
C GLN A 16 -21.56 -6.67 4.94
N GLY A 17 -20.65 -6.23 5.82
CA GLY A 17 -19.21 -6.27 5.58
C GLY A 17 -18.64 -7.64 5.23
N ARG A 18 -19.33 -8.73 5.67
CA ARG A 18 -18.95 -10.12 5.36
C ARG A 18 -18.95 -10.43 3.87
N HIS A 19 -19.88 -9.86 3.08
CA HIS A 19 -19.97 -10.09 1.65
C HIS A 19 -18.79 -9.51 0.86
N LEU A 20 -18.12 -8.49 1.41
CA LEU A 20 -16.97 -7.86 0.82
C LEU A 20 -15.64 -8.27 1.49
N LYS A 21 -15.67 -9.23 2.42
CA LYS A 21 -14.52 -9.61 3.23
C LYS A 21 -13.32 -10.01 2.37
N ASN A 22 -13.52 -10.89 1.41
CA ASN A 22 -12.45 -11.40 0.56
C ASN A 22 -11.88 -10.30 -0.35
N ILE A 23 -12.74 -9.51 -1.00
CA ILE A 23 -12.32 -8.37 -1.84
C ILE A 23 -11.50 -7.38 -1.00
N LYS A 24 -11.94 -7.07 0.21
CA LYS A 24 -11.20 -6.20 1.13
C LYS A 24 -9.86 -6.82 1.55
N ALA A 25 -9.81 -8.14 1.75
CA ALA A 25 -8.57 -8.85 2.09
C ALA A 25 -7.54 -8.73 0.96
N VAL A 26 -7.94 -8.96 -0.30
CA VAL A 26 -7.06 -8.76 -1.47
C VAL A 26 -6.59 -7.31 -1.54
N ARG A 27 -7.49 -6.33 -1.39
CA ARG A 27 -7.11 -4.91 -1.37
C ARG A 27 -6.08 -4.61 -0.29
N THR A 28 -6.27 -5.12 0.91
CA THR A 28 -5.32 -4.92 2.02
C THR A 28 -3.96 -5.53 1.68
N ALA A 29 -3.95 -6.78 1.18
CA ALA A 29 -2.71 -7.45 0.78
C ALA A 29 -1.95 -6.67 -0.31
N VAL A 30 -2.66 -6.12 -1.29
CA VAL A 30 -2.08 -5.25 -2.34
C VAL A 30 -1.46 -3.99 -1.73
N CYS A 31 -2.19 -3.29 -0.86
CA CYS A 31 -1.70 -2.07 -0.23
C CYS A 31 -0.47 -2.35 0.65
N ASP A 32 -0.49 -3.45 1.41
CA ASP A 32 0.64 -3.86 2.25
C ASP A 32 1.86 -4.25 1.42
N PHE A 33 1.66 -4.99 0.32
CA PHE A 33 2.72 -5.35 -0.61
C PHE A 33 3.35 -4.12 -1.25
N ILE A 34 2.53 -3.21 -1.82
CA ILE A 34 3.03 -1.96 -2.41
C ILE A 34 3.78 -1.15 -1.34
N GLY A 35 3.19 -0.99 -0.15
CA GLY A 35 3.82 -0.27 0.95
C GLY A 35 5.17 -0.82 1.35
N LYS A 36 5.32 -2.16 1.38
CA LYS A 36 6.58 -2.84 1.74
C LYS A 36 7.66 -2.71 0.67
N HIS A 37 7.29 -2.85 -0.61
CA HIS A 37 8.24 -2.98 -1.74
C HIS A 37 8.55 -1.68 -2.47
N THR A 38 8.02 -0.56 -2.01
CA THR A 38 8.23 0.77 -2.60
C THR A 38 8.53 1.80 -1.51
N LEU A 39 9.08 2.94 -1.92
CA LEU A 39 9.32 4.10 -1.07
C LEU A 39 8.27 5.19 -1.32
N PRO A 40 7.99 6.07 -0.35
CA PRO A 40 7.22 7.28 -0.62
C PRO A 40 7.93 8.12 -1.67
N TRP A 41 7.17 8.80 -2.53
CA TRP A 41 7.75 9.64 -3.57
C TRP A 41 7.17 11.05 -3.59
N SER A 42 5.90 11.21 -3.27
CA SER A 42 5.27 12.53 -3.27
C SER A 42 4.04 12.55 -2.38
N GLU A 43 3.58 13.75 -2.01
CA GLU A 43 2.41 13.94 -1.16
C GLU A 43 1.10 13.44 -1.81
N ASP A 44 1.05 13.33 -3.15
CA ASP A 44 -0.10 12.80 -3.89
C ASP A 44 -0.22 11.27 -3.84
N GLY A 45 0.64 10.62 -3.05
CA GLY A 45 0.60 9.17 -2.81
C GLY A 45 1.29 8.32 -3.86
N LYS A 46 2.03 8.92 -4.79
CA LYS A 46 2.93 8.17 -5.68
C LYS A 46 4.02 7.48 -4.87
N ARG A 47 4.54 6.42 -5.45
CA ARG A 47 5.56 5.61 -4.78
C ARG A 47 6.70 5.28 -5.74
N LEU A 48 7.91 5.27 -5.21
CA LEU A 48 9.11 4.93 -5.96
C LEU A 48 9.37 3.43 -5.88
N LEU A 49 9.38 2.78 -7.05
CA LEU A 49 9.75 1.39 -7.19
C LEU A 49 11.21 1.29 -7.65
N PRO A 50 12.10 0.64 -6.90
CA PRO A 50 13.46 0.37 -7.35
C PRO A 50 13.45 -0.47 -8.64
N ALA A 51 14.23 -0.07 -9.64
CA ALA A 51 14.27 -0.74 -10.94
C ALA A 51 14.68 -2.22 -10.83
N THR A 52 15.55 -2.55 -9.88
CA THR A 52 16.01 -3.92 -9.60
C THR A 52 14.89 -4.87 -9.18
N ASN A 53 13.78 -4.33 -8.68
CA ASN A 53 12.65 -5.11 -8.19
C ASN A 53 11.47 -5.13 -9.15
N PHE A 54 11.57 -4.46 -10.29
CA PHE A 54 10.47 -4.26 -11.21
C PHE A 54 9.78 -5.56 -11.64
N ASP A 55 10.55 -6.55 -12.11
CA ASP A 55 9.98 -7.80 -12.64
C ASP A 55 9.25 -8.60 -11.56
N LYS A 56 9.84 -8.71 -10.37
CA LYS A 56 9.22 -9.40 -9.22
C LYS A 56 7.97 -8.68 -8.76
N PHE A 57 8.01 -7.35 -8.71
CA PHE A 57 6.90 -6.52 -8.32
C PHE A 57 5.75 -6.66 -9.32
N GLN A 58 6.05 -6.59 -10.62
CA GLN A 58 5.05 -6.71 -11.68
C GLN A 58 4.38 -8.09 -11.65
N ALA A 59 5.15 -9.18 -11.51
CA ALA A 59 4.61 -10.53 -11.41
C ALA A 59 3.61 -10.66 -10.25
N GLN A 60 3.96 -10.13 -9.07
CA GLN A 60 3.08 -10.17 -7.90
C GLN A 60 1.83 -9.29 -8.08
N ILE A 61 1.93 -8.16 -8.77
CA ILE A 61 0.77 -7.34 -9.11
C ILE A 61 -0.19 -8.07 -10.06
N GLU A 62 0.32 -8.82 -11.03
CA GLU A 62 -0.53 -9.63 -11.91
C GLU A 62 -1.24 -10.76 -11.14
N ASP A 63 -0.58 -11.41 -10.18
CA ASP A 63 -1.20 -12.39 -9.28
C ASP A 63 -2.33 -11.76 -8.46
N PHE A 64 -2.11 -10.56 -7.92
CA PHE A 64 -3.15 -9.84 -7.20
C PHE A 64 -4.32 -9.41 -8.09
N LYS A 65 -4.08 -9.01 -9.34
CA LYS A 65 -5.15 -8.72 -10.31
C LYS A 65 -5.99 -9.97 -10.58
N HIS A 66 -5.34 -11.12 -10.71
CA HIS A 66 -6.04 -12.39 -10.91
C HIS A 66 -6.92 -12.73 -9.70
N GLN A 67 -6.37 -12.66 -8.49
CA GLN A 67 -7.12 -12.89 -7.24
C GLN A 67 -8.29 -11.90 -7.10
N TRP A 68 -8.04 -10.61 -7.37
CA TRP A 68 -9.08 -9.58 -7.35
C TRP A 68 -10.23 -9.93 -8.28
N LYS A 69 -9.92 -10.33 -9.50
CA LYS A 69 -10.94 -10.72 -10.48
C LYS A 69 -11.77 -11.91 -9.99
N ILE A 70 -11.13 -12.94 -9.43
CA ILE A 70 -11.82 -14.12 -8.88
C ILE A 70 -12.81 -13.70 -7.79
N GLU A 71 -12.37 -12.88 -6.83
CA GLU A 71 -13.22 -12.47 -5.70
C GLU A 71 -14.35 -11.53 -6.13
N VAL A 72 -14.10 -10.65 -7.09
CA VAL A 72 -15.15 -9.79 -7.68
C VAL A 72 -16.17 -10.63 -8.47
N ASP A 73 -15.72 -11.54 -9.32
CA ASP A 73 -16.62 -12.40 -10.11
C ASP A 73 -17.45 -13.31 -9.19
N ASP A 74 -16.90 -13.82 -8.08
CA ASP A 74 -17.63 -14.56 -7.06
C ASP A 74 -18.69 -13.69 -6.38
N PHE A 75 -18.33 -12.48 -5.98
CA PHE A 75 -19.28 -11.53 -5.39
C PHE A 75 -20.44 -11.22 -6.36
N ILE A 76 -20.14 -10.94 -7.63
CA ILE A 76 -21.16 -10.64 -8.64
C ILE A 76 -22.09 -11.84 -8.89
N ARG A 77 -21.55 -13.07 -8.89
CA ARG A 77 -22.34 -14.29 -9.03
C ARG A 77 -23.36 -14.43 -7.91
N ARG A 78 -22.95 -14.15 -6.68
CA ARG A 78 -23.81 -14.24 -5.48
C ARG A 78 -24.63 -12.99 -5.19
N TYR A 79 -24.58 -11.98 -6.06
CA TYR A 79 -25.16 -10.67 -5.76
C TYR A 79 -26.67 -10.73 -5.52
N ASP A 80 -27.43 -11.55 -6.27
CA ASP A 80 -28.88 -11.67 -6.08
C ASP A 80 -29.22 -12.32 -4.73
N ASP A 81 -28.45 -13.34 -4.31
CA ASP A 81 -28.60 -13.98 -3.01
C ASP A 81 -28.31 -12.97 -1.88
N ILE A 82 -27.28 -12.13 -2.06
CA ILE A 82 -26.95 -11.06 -1.13
C ILE A 82 -28.08 -10.02 -1.03
N LEU A 83 -28.71 -9.67 -2.15
CA LEU A 83 -29.87 -8.77 -2.16
C LEU A 83 -31.07 -9.38 -1.42
N TYR A 84 -31.36 -10.66 -1.68
CA TYR A 84 -32.42 -11.37 -1.00
C TYR A 84 -32.19 -11.43 0.52
N GLU A 85 -30.97 -11.73 0.94
CA GLU A 85 -30.60 -11.73 2.34
C GLU A 85 -30.71 -10.32 2.96
N SER A 86 -30.27 -9.28 2.26
CA SER A 86 -30.39 -7.89 2.70
C SER A 86 -31.86 -7.47 2.85
N ALA A 87 -32.73 -7.90 1.93
CA ALA A 87 -34.15 -7.65 2.01
C ALA A 87 -34.79 -8.34 3.23
N SER A 88 -34.44 -9.60 3.45
CA SER A 88 -34.92 -10.37 4.61
C SER A 88 -34.53 -9.72 5.94
N MET A 89 -33.31 -9.22 6.04
CA MET A 89 -32.78 -8.60 7.26
C MET A 89 -33.33 -7.18 7.50
N SER A 90 -33.49 -6.40 6.43
CA SER A 90 -33.94 -5.01 6.52
C SER A 90 -35.46 -4.88 6.66
N GLY A 91 -36.22 -5.92 6.31
CA GLY A 91 -37.68 -5.92 6.37
C GLY A 91 -38.29 -4.68 5.67
N LYS A 92 -39.10 -3.91 6.40
CA LYS A 92 -39.73 -2.70 5.88
C LYS A 92 -38.79 -1.57 5.49
N LEU A 93 -37.54 -1.64 5.91
CA LEU A 93 -36.49 -0.63 5.56
C LEU A 93 -35.76 -0.99 4.27
N PHE A 94 -36.07 -2.12 3.64
CA PHE A 94 -35.46 -2.50 2.37
C PHE A 94 -36.01 -1.65 1.22
N GLU A 95 -35.11 -1.08 0.47
CA GLU A 95 -35.41 -0.30 -0.74
C GLU A 95 -34.58 -0.88 -1.89
N ALA A 96 -35.23 -1.61 -2.79
CA ALA A 96 -34.56 -2.24 -3.93
C ALA A 96 -33.81 -1.24 -4.82
N ASN A 97 -34.37 -0.04 -5.00
CA ASN A 97 -33.75 1.01 -5.81
C ASN A 97 -32.46 1.61 -5.21
N ALA A 98 -32.17 1.33 -3.94
CA ALA A 98 -30.92 1.75 -3.32
C ALA A 98 -29.72 0.87 -3.75
N PHE A 99 -29.99 -0.28 -4.39
CA PHE A 99 -28.96 -1.21 -4.85
C PHE A 99 -28.72 -1.06 -6.35
N PRO A 100 -27.48 -0.93 -6.80
CA PRO A 100 -27.15 -0.87 -8.22
C PRO A 100 -27.44 -2.23 -8.90
N SER A 101 -27.59 -2.20 -10.23
CA SER A 101 -27.62 -3.43 -11.02
C SER A 101 -26.32 -4.23 -10.93
N LYS A 102 -26.32 -5.52 -11.30
CA LYS A 102 -25.09 -6.33 -11.38
C LYS A 102 -24.01 -5.70 -12.25
N ASP A 103 -24.41 -5.15 -13.39
CA ASP A 103 -23.49 -4.53 -14.33
C ASP A 103 -22.90 -3.23 -13.78
N ASP A 104 -23.71 -2.43 -13.08
CA ASP A 104 -23.26 -1.18 -12.50
C ASP A 104 -22.39 -1.39 -11.27
N ILE A 105 -22.70 -2.40 -10.44
CA ILE A 105 -21.84 -2.71 -9.30
C ILE A 105 -20.51 -3.32 -9.76
N LYS A 106 -20.49 -4.13 -10.82
CA LYS A 106 -19.26 -4.67 -11.39
C LYS A 106 -18.33 -3.58 -11.85
N LYS A 107 -18.84 -2.51 -12.48
CA LYS A 107 -18.03 -1.35 -12.91
C LYS A 107 -17.37 -0.59 -11.76
N LYS A 108 -17.88 -0.74 -10.52
CA LYS A 108 -17.30 -0.09 -9.33
C LYS A 108 -16.05 -0.80 -8.80
N PHE A 109 -15.79 -2.02 -9.24
CA PHE A 109 -14.61 -2.77 -8.87
C PHE A 109 -13.55 -2.64 -9.95
N SER A 110 -12.59 -1.75 -9.73
CA SER A 110 -11.45 -1.57 -10.63
C SER A 110 -10.14 -1.87 -9.91
N PHE A 111 -9.19 -2.43 -10.63
CA PHE A 111 -7.82 -2.64 -10.20
C PHE A 111 -6.88 -2.12 -11.28
N SER A 112 -6.13 -1.08 -10.98
CA SER A 112 -5.15 -0.51 -11.91
C SER A 112 -3.88 -0.12 -11.16
N VAL A 113 -2.74 -0.39 -11.79
CA VAL A 113 -1.43 0.10 -11.37
C VAL A 113 -0.80 0.76 -12.58
N ASN A 114 -0.39 2.01 -12.43
CA ASN A 114 0.23 2.79 -13.48
C ASN A 114 1.67 3.07 -13.11
N PHE A 115 2.58 2.90 -14.06
CA PHE A 115 3.97 3.25 -13.91
C PHE A 115 4.26 4.53 -14.68
N SER A 116 5.07 5.39 -14.09
CA SER A 116 5.59 6.60 -14.74
C SER A 116 7.07 6.73 -14.46
N SER A 117 7.79 7.39 -15.36
CA SER A 117 9.20 7.71 -15.13
C SER A 117 9.35 8.76 -14.03
N VAL A 118 10.46 8.69 -13.30
CA VAL A 118 10.89 9.77 -12.42
C VAL A 118 11.27 10.99 -13.27
N PRO A 119 10.94 12.21 -12.85
CA PRO A 119 11.35 13.42 -13.56
C PRO A 119 12.89 13.46 -13.76
N ASN A 120 13.32 13.88 -14.93
CA ASN A 120 14.73 13.97 -15.31
C ASN A 120 15.08 15.40 -15.68
N ALA A 121 16.05 16.00 -14.99
CA ALA A 121 16.55 17.34 -15.27
C ALA A 121 17.19 17.47 -16.67
N ASN A 122 17.62 16.36 -17.29
CA ASN A 122 18.18 16.34 -18.64
C ASN A 122 17.13 16.01 -19.72
N ASP A 123 15.84 16.25 -19.46
CA ASP A 123 14.81 16.06 -20.46
C ASP A 123 14.99 17.10 -21.60
N PHE A 124 15.10 16.61 -22.85
CA PHE A 124 15.34 17.45 -24.03
C PHE A 124 14.27 18.53 -24.24
N ARG A 125 13.08 18.36 -23.71
CA ARG A 125 12.00 19.35 -23.78
C ARG A 125 12.31 20.62 -23.01
N ILE A 126 13.20 20.55 -22.03
CA ILE A 126 13.67 21.70 -21.26
C ILE A 126 14.61 22.56 -22.11
N ASP A 127 15.37 21.95 -23.02
CA ASP A 127 16.33 22.63 -23.91
C ASP A 127 15.64 23.57 -24.92
N LEU A 128 14.32 23.45 -25.08
CA LEU A 128 13.50 24.30 -25.95
C LEU A 128 13.05 25.62 -25.32
N ILE A 129 13.37 25.79 -24.02
CA ILE A 129 13.00 26.96 -23.24
C ILE A 129 14.26 27.83 -23.09
N GLY A 130 14.18 29.16 -23.15
CA GLY A 130 15.36 30.03 -23.06
C GLY A 130 16.27 29.73 -21.85
N GLU A 131 17.58 29.90 -22.01
CA GLU A 131 18.65 29.47 -21.08
C GLU A 131 18.40 29.76 -19.59
N SER A 132 17.84 30.94 -19.26
CA SER A 132 17.54 31.32 -17.86
C SER A 132 16.44 30.46 -17.24
N ALA A 133 15.36 30.20 -17.98
CA ALA A 133 14.24 29.36 -17.54
C ALA A 133 14.64 27.88 -17.49
N GLU A 134 15.49 27.43 -18.41
CA GLU A 134 16.07 26.11 -18.42
C GLU A 134 16.84 25.80 -17.13
N ALA A 135 17.75 26.68 -16.74
CA ALA A 135 18.54 26.50 -15.53
C ALA A 135 17.68 26.44 -14.26
N GLU A 136 16.63 27.28 -14.18
CA GLU A 136 15.71 27.29 -13.04
C GLU A 136 14.88 26.00 -12.96
N ILE A 137 14.34 25.52 -14.09
CA ILE A 137 13.56 24.29 -14.18
C ILE A 137 14.44 23.06 -13.83
N ARG A 138 15.66 22.99 -14.39
CA ARG A 138 16.60 21.89 -14.06
C ARG A 138 16.87 21.83 -12.57
N LYS A 139 17.20 22.98 -11.99
CA LYS A 139 17.46 23.07 -10.55
C LYS A 139 16.22 22.65 -9.73
N SER A 140 15.04 23.09 -10.11
CA SER A 140 13.79 22.73 -9.42
C SER A 140 13.55 21.21 -9.47
N ILE A 141 13.79 20.55 -10.60
CA ILE A 141 13.67 19.09 -10.73
C ILE A 141 14.72 18.38 -9.87
N GLU A 142 15.96 18.83 -9.89
CA GLU A 142 17.05 18.25 -9.09
C GLU A 142 16.77 18.37 -7.58
N ASP A 143 16.34 19.54 -7.13
CA ASP A 143 15.98 19.80 -5.74
C ASP A 143 14.79 18.92 -5.30
N GLN A 144 13.77 18.79 -6.13
CA GLN A 144 12.62 17.92 -5.87
C GLN A 144 13.06 16.45 -5.76
N VAL A 145 13.77 15.93 -6.76
CA VAL A 145 14.24 14.54 -6.77
C VAL A 145 15.12 14.25 -5.55
N SER A 146 16.01 15.18 -5.22
CA SER A 146 16.89 15.04 -4.05
C SER A 146 16.13 14.99 -2.74
N SER A 147 15.10 15.82 -2.58
CA SER A 147 14.23 15.82 -1.40
C SER A 147 13.48 14.50 -1.26
N GLU A 148 12.85 14.03 -2.34
CA GLU A 148 12.09 12.78 -2.35
C GLU A 148 12.98 11.55 -2.05
N VAL A 149 14.20 11.53 -2.58
CA VAL A 149 15.20 10.49 -2.27
C VAL A 149 15.58 10.52 -0.79
N LEU A 150 15.75 11.72 -0.20
CA LEU A 150 16.06 11.86 1.22
C LEU A 150 14.90 11.35 2.10
N ASP A 151 13.68 11.65 1.73
CA ASP A 151 12.49 11.16 2.45
C ASP A 151 12.32 9.64 2.32
N GLY A 152 12.65 9.07 1.16
CA GLY A 152 12.76 7.63 0.98
C GLY A 152 13.79 6.98 1.91
N LYS A 153 14.97 7.61 2.10
CA LYS A 153 15.98 7.14 3.06
C LYS A 153 15.48 7.20 4.50
N LYS A 154 14.80 8.26 4.90
CA LYS A 154 14.22 8.38 6.25
C LYS A 154 13.18 7.28 6.48
N ASP A 155 12.30 7.04 5.53
CA ASP A 155 11.29 5.98 5.60
C ASP A 155 11.93 4.59 5.80
N ILE A 156 13.02 4.27 5.08
CA ILE A 156 13.78 3.03 5.29
C ILE A 156 14.27 2.92 6.74
N LEU A 157 14.91 3.96 7.26
CA LEU A 157 15.45 3.96 8.62
C LEU A 157 14.35 3.84 9.69
N GLU A 158 13.21 4.47 9.47
CA GLU A 158 12.04 4.37 10.35
C GLU A 158 11.47 2.95 10.37
N ARG A 159 11.35 2.30 9.22
CA ARG A 159 10.87 0.91 9.11
C ARG A 159 11.79 -0.05 9.87
N ILE A 160 13.11 0.08 9.70
CA ILE A 160 14.09 -0.72 10.45
C ILE A 160 13.92 -0.51 11.94
N THR A 161 13.94 0.74 12.37
CA THR A 161 13.86 1.12 13.78
C THR A 161 12.58 0.57 14.42
N LYS A 162 11.44 0.70 13.73
CA LYS A 162 10.16 0.19 14.20
C LYS A 162 10.17 -1.34 14.34
N ASN A 163 10.70 -2.06 13.35
CA ASN A 163 10.78 -3.52 13.39
C ASN A 163 11.73 -4.02 14.48
N MET A 164 12.89 -3.39 14.64
CA MET A 164 13.85 -3.76 15.69
C MET A 164 13.30 -3.46 17.09
N LYS A 165 12.65 -2.33 17.31
CA LYS A 165 11.98 -2.02 18.56
C LYS A 165 10.86 -3.02 18.88
N HIS A 166 10.10 -3.42 17.87
CA HIS A 166 9.05 -4.44 18.05
C HIS A 166 9.66 -5.79 18.46
N LEU A 167 10.69 -6.24 17.75
CA LEU A 167 11.38 -7.49 18.06
C LEU A 167 11.99 -7.46 19.47
N ALA A 168 12.71 -6.39 19.82
CA ALA A 168 13.27 -6.20 21.14
C ALA A 168 12.19 -6.23 22.23
N GLY A 169 11.05 -5.54 22.02
CA GLY A 169 9.93 -5.54 22.94
C GLY A 169 9.25 -6.90 23.12
N VAL A 170 9.29 -7.77 22.10
CA VAL A 170 8.79 -9.15 22.21
C VAL A 170 9.78 -10.04 22.95
N LEU A 171 11.09 -9.85 22.74
CA LEU A 171 12.15 -10.65 23.37
C LEU A 171 12.38 -10.30 24.84
N THR A 172 12.12 -9.04 25.24
CA THR A 172 12.42 -8.57 26.62
C THR A 172 11.22 -8.60 27.55
N ASP A 173 9.99 -8.76 27.06
CA ASP A 173 8.77 -8.79 27.87
C ASP A 173 8.42 -10.24 28.24
N PRO A 174 8.57 -10.65 29.52
CA PRO A 174 8.29 -12.03 29.96
C PRO A 174 6.82 -12.43 29.82
N ASN A 175 5.91 -11.46 29.67
CA ASN A 175 4.47 -11.70 29.48
C ASN A 175 4.08 -11.84 28.00
N LYS A 176 4.99 -11.58 27.08
CA LYS A 176 4.74 -11.74 25.64
C LYS A 176 5.23 -13.08 25.15
N GLN A 177 4.33 -13.83 24.55
CA GLN A 177 4.69 -15.07 23.88
C GLN A 177 5.49 -14.77 22.60
N PHE A 178 6.73 -15.26 22.55
CA PHE A 178 7.55 -15.18 21.33
C PHE A 178 6.86 -15.95 20.18
N ARG A 179 6.60 -15.26 19.08
CA ARG A 179 6.04 -15.86 17.88
C ARG A 179 7.12 -15.88 16.80
N LYS A 180 7.32 -17.02 16.17
CA LYS A 180 8.24 -17.14 15.01
C LYS A 180 7.99 -16.09 13.92
N SER A 181 6.74 -15.63 13.77
CA SER A 181 6.38 -14.56 12.84
C SER A 181 7.11 -13.23 13.08
N ALA A 182 7.45 -12.91 14.34
CA ALA A 182 8.22 -11.68 14.63
C ALA A 182 9.64 -11.77 14.04
N LEU A 183 10.28 -12.94 14.15
CA LEU A 183 11.60 -13.18 13.57
C LEU A 183 11.54 -13.22 12.04
N THR A 184 10.56 -13.93 11.47
CA THR A 184 10.35 -13.99 10.02
C THR A 184 10.15 -12.58 9.44
N ASN A 185 9.28 -11.76 10.05
CA ASN A 185 9.07 -10.39 9.60
C ASN A 185 10.34 -9.53 9.66
N ALA A 186 11.17 -9.73 10.68
CA ALA A 186 12.44 -9.03 10.80
C ALA A 186 13.45 -9.45 9.72
N LYS A 187 13.51 -10.75 9.39
CA LYS A 187 14.36 -11.30 8.31
C LYS A 187 13.90 -10.79 6.94
N GLU A 188 12.60 -10.84 6.67
CA GLU A 188 12.03 -10.29 5.44
C GLU A 188 12.34 -8.81 5.30
N MET A 189 12.22 -8.03 6.38
CA MET A 189 12.55 -6.62 6.37
C MET A 189 14.03 -6.40 6.05
N ALA A 190 14.94 -7.15 6.68
CA ALA A 190 16.37 -7.04 6.41
C ALA A 190 16.72 -7.28 4.94
N THR A 191 16.05 -8.25 4.30
CA THR A 191 16.21 -8.50 2.86
C THR A 191 15.68 -7.32 2.04
N LEU A 192 14.48 -6.83 2.34
CA LEU A 192 13.86 -5.71 1.63
C LEU A 192 14.67 -4.41 1.72
N LEU A 193 15.47 -4.22 2.77
CA LEU A 193 16.32 -3.03 2.92
C LEU A 193 17.32 -2.87 1.78
N ASN A 194 17.95 -3.96 1.37
CA ASN A 194 18.88 -3.92 0.25
C ASN A 194 18.16 -3.59 -1.05
N ASP A 195 16.99 -4.19 -1.24
CA ASP A 195 16.16 -3.97 -2.43
C ASP A 195 15.64 -2.53 -2.52
N LEU A 196 15.39 -1.87 -1.38
CA LEU A 196 14.92 -0.48 -1.31
C LEU A 196 16.06 0.55 -1.31
N ASN A 197 17.33 0.13 -1.17
CA ASN A 197 18.50 1.02 -1.11
C ASN A 197 18.88 1.55 -2.50
N ILE A 198 18.02 2.37 -3.11
CA ILE A 198 18.19 2.93 -4.45
C ILE A 198 19.45 3.78 -4.63
N THR A 199 19.95 4.36 -3.53
CA THR A 199 21.14 5.23 -3.53
C THR A 199 22.42 4.48 -3.23
N GLN A 200 22.35 3.17 -3.01
CA GLN A 200 23.49 2.33 -2.59
C GLN A 200 24.21 2.90 -1.34
N ASP A 201 23.43 3.46 -0.42
CA ASP A 201 23.93 4.03 0.80
C ASP A 201 24.59 2.95 1.67
N LYS A 202 25.89 3.16 1.96
CA LYS A 202 26.71 2.22 2.72
C LYS A 202 26.21 1.99 4.14
N THR A 203 25.52 2.97 4.73
CA THR A 203 24.94 2.85 6.08
C THR A 203 23.76 1.89 6.07
N ILE A 204 22.89 2.03 5.07
CA ILE A 204 21.73 1.13 4.90
C ILE A 204 22.21 -0.30 4.62
N THR A 205 23.22 -0.46 3.74
CA THR A 205 23.80 -1.78 3.44
C THR A 205 24.38 -2.44 4.71
N LYS A 206 25.23 -1.73 5.45
CA LYS A 206 25.80 -2.24 6.70
C LYS A 206 24.73 -2.59 7.74
N LEU A 207 23.67 -1.79 7.83
CA LEU A 207 22.59 -2.02 8.76
C LEU A 207 21.79 -3.28 8.38
N SER A 208 21.51 -3.47 7.09
CA SER A 208 20.88 -4.69 6.55
C SER A 208 21.72 -5.94 6.85
N GLU A 209 23.02 -5.90 6.56
CA GLU A 209 23.95 -7.02 6.82
C GLU A 209 24.04 -7.33 8.31
N SER A 210 24.18 -6.32 9.17
CA SER A 210 24.25 -6.50 10.61
C SER A 210 22.96 -7.07 11.18
N THR A 211 21.81 -6.59 10.68
CA THR A 211 20.50 -7.11 11.08
C THR A 211 20.33 -8.55 10.64
N SER A 212 20.67 -8.89 9.40
CA SER A 212 20.61 -10.26 8.89
C SER A 212 21.50 -11.21 9.68
N LYS A 213 22.72 -10.79 10.02
CA LYS A 213 23.64 -11.59 10.84
C LYS A 213 23.08 -11.86 12.24
N LEU A 214 22.61 -10.83 12.94
CA LEU A 214 21.98 -10.97 14.24
C LEU A 214 20.77 -11.92 14.21
N LEU A 215 19.96 -11.86 13.15
CA LEU A 215 18.74 -12.67 13.06
C LEU A 215 19.03 -14.13 12.68
N ASN A 216 20.16 -14.43 12.05
CA ASN A 216 20.58 -15.80 11.74
C ASN A 216 21.07 -16.54 13.01
N ASP A 217 21.55 -15.82 14.00
CA ASP A 217 22.01 -16.41 15.27
C ASP A 217 20.81 -16.90 16.16
N PHE A 218 19.55 -16.62 15.76
CA PHE A 218 18.32 -17.04 16.44
C PHE A 218 17.61 -18.23 15.78
N ASP A 219 18.17 -18.86 14.76
CA ASP A 219 17.69 -20.13 14.20
C ASP A 219 18.35 -21.28 14.95
#